data_900428c3d30909583e6222ff1720d457
#
_entry.id   900428c3d30909583e6222ff1720d457
#
_cell.length_a   1.000
_cell.length_b   1.000
_cell.length_c   1.000
_cell.angle_alpha   90.00
_cell.angle_beta   90.00
_cell.angle_gamma   90.00
#
_symmetry.space_group_name_H-M   'P 1'
#
loop_
_entity.id
_entity.type
_entity.pdbx_description
1 polymer ?
#
loop_
_entity_poly.entity_id
_entity_poly.type
_entity_poly.pdbx_seq_one_letter_code
_entity_poly.pdbx_strand_id
1 'polypeptide(L)'
;MPDDRSPRFSALVVDYGGVLTTSLGASFAAFSAAEDIDGKHIQDVVLSAYDDGSPSPLHLIETGSVTLDEFEAELAARLRTRAGGAVEAAGLVRRMFAGATPDTRMLDAVRRARDSGLRTALLSNSWGNREQYGFAHFDTLFDAVVISGEVGLRKPDRGIYELMCRELGVPAQECVFVDDIGANIRAAADVGMCGVHHTDTDVTLRELESLLGLPFTADYSPSDAADPT
;
A
#
# COMPACT_ATOMS: atom_id res chain seq x y z
N MET A 1 9.10 15.65 -38.96
CA MET A 1 8.16 14.84 -38.22
C MET A 1 8.25 15.27 -36.79
N PRO A 2 7.20 15.82 -36.14
CA PRO A 2 7.23 16.02 -34.70
C PRO A 2 7.40 14.66 -34.03
N ASP A 3 8.29 14.59 -33.06
CA ASP A 3 8.54 13.40 -32.24
C ASP A 3 7.29 13.17 -31.37
N ASP A 4 6.39 12.31 -31.82
CA ASP A 4 5.16 11.89 -31.11
C ASP A 4 5.54 10.91 -29.98
N ARG A 5 6.34 11.38 -29.04
CA ARG A 5 6.59 10.69 -27.77
C ARG A 5 5.66 11.26 -26.71
N SER A 6 4.35 11.00 -26.87
CA SER A 6 3.49 11.00 -25.69
C SER A 6 4.14 10.10 -24.63
N PRO A 7 4.27 10.52 -23.38
CA PRO A 7 4.87 9.69 -22.35
C PRO A 7 4.13 8.34 -22.33
N ARG A 8 4.88 7.22 -22.32
CA ARG A 8 4.32 5.86 -22.34
C ARG A 8 3.36 5.61 -21.18
N PHE A 9 3.58 6.30 -20.06
CA PHE A 9 2.78 6.20 -18.85
C PHE A 9 2.21 7.56 -18.49
N SER A 10 0.95 7.59 -18.07
CA SER A 10 0.20 8.77 -17.68
C SER A 10 -0.24 8.73 -16.20
N ALA A 11 0.02 7.61 -15.49
CA ALA A 11 -0.36 7.47 -14.09
C ALA A 11 0.68 6.69 -13.27
N LEU A 12 0.80 7.11 -11.99
CA LEU A 12 1.52 6.41 -10.93
C LEU A 12 0.51 5.97 -9.86
N VAL A 13 0.38 4.67 -9.66
CA VAL A 13 -0.44 4.04 -8.63
C VAL A 13 0.49 3.42 -7.59
N VAL A 14 0.28 3.68 -6.32
CA VAL A 14 1.14 3.17 -5.24
C VAL A 14 0.33 2.45 -4.17
N ASP A 15 0.91 1.43 -3.54
CA ASP A 15 0.43 0.89 -2.27
C ASP A 15 0.78 1.83 -1.12
N TYR A 16 0.19 1.55 0.05
CA TYR A 16 0.47 2.29 1.28
C TYR A 16 1.53 1.61 2.13
N GLY A 17 1.19 0.45 2.68
CA GLY A 17 2.01 -0.25 3.65
C GLY A 17 3.27 -0.85 3.03
N GLY A 18 4.45 -0.51 3.54
CA GLY A 18 5.70 -1.01 2.98
C GLY A 18 6.16 -0.32 1.69
N VAL A 19 5.39 0.65 1.15
CA VAL A 19 5.75 1.50 0.00
C VAL A 19 5.79 2.96 0.41
N LEU A 20 4.70 3.52 0.92
CA LEU A 20 4.65 4.89 1.46
C LEU A 20 4.98 4.95 2.96
N THR A 21 5.16 3.80 3.56
CA THR A 21 5.67 3.64 4.93
C THR A 21 6.87 2.71 4.93
N THR A 22 7.61 2.71 6.04
CA THR A 22 8.60 1.67 6.30
C THR A 22 7.96 0.28 6.27
N SER A 23 8.78 -0.75 6.04
CA SER A 23 8.34 -2.15 5.95
C SER A 23 7.45 -2.56 7.14
N LEU A 24 6.30 -3.17 6.85
CA LEU A 24 5.40 -3.71 7.87
C LEU A 24 6.06 -4.83 8.69
N GLY A 25 7.03 -5.54 8.13
CA GLY A 25 7.83 -6.52 8.85
C GLY A 25 8.59 -5.90 10.04
N ALA A 26 9.15 -4.69 9.88
CA ALA A 26 9.81 -3.97 10.97
C ALA A 26 8.81 -3.55 12.06
N SER A 27 7.60 -3.09 11.66
CA SER A 27 6.54 -2.75 12.61
C SER A 27 6.07 -3.96 13.41
N PHE A 28 5.88 -5.10 12.76
CA PHE A 28 5.49 -6.36 13.43
C PHE A 28 6.61 -6.90 14.34
N ALA A 29 7.87 -6.72 13.98
CA ALA A 29 8.99 -7.07 14.86
C ALA A 29 9.01 -6.20 16.12
N ALA A 30 8.77 -4.90 16.00
CA ALA A 30 8.66 -3.99 17.15
C ALA A 30 7.47 -4.35 18.04
N PHE A 31 6.30 -4.64 17.45
CA PHE A 31 5.12 -5.12 18.17
C PHE A 31 5.40 -6.43 18.90
N SER A 32 6.02 -7.41 18.23
CA SER A 32 6.43 -8.71 18.80
C SER A 32 7.27 -8.51 20.08
N ALA A 33 8.23 -7.60 20.03
CA ALA A 33 9.08 -7.29 21.19
C ALA A 33 8.32 -6.59 22.32
N ALA A 34 7.44 -5.65 21.99
CA ALA A 34 6.68 -4.87 22.96
C ALA A 34 5.63 -5.71 23.73
N GLU A 35 4.98 -6.64 23.05
CA GLU A 35 3.92 -7.50 23.59
C GLU A 35 4.45 -8.85 24.12
N ASP A 36 5.77 -9.09 24.08
CA ASP A 36 6.41 -10.36 24.43
C ASP A 36 5.80 -11.57 23.69
N ILE A 37 5.52 -11.39 22.38
CA ILE A 37 5.01 -12.44 21.49
C ILE A 37 6.17 -12.96 20.64
N ASP A 38 6.18 -14.24 20.29
CA ASP A 38 7.13 -14.77 19.32
C ASP A 38 6.78 -14.26 17.91
N GLY A 39 7.75 -13.64 17.20
CA GLY A 39 7.53 -13.09 15.88
C GLY A 39 7.10 -14.13 14.84
N LYS A 40 7.62 -15.39 14.98
CA LYS A 40 7.17 -16.50 14.14
C LYS A 40 5.72 -16.86 14.42
N HIS A 41 5.28 -16.82 15.68
CA HIS A 41 3.89 -17.07 16.04
C HIS A 41 2.96 -16.02 15.42
N ILE A 42 3.32 -14.73 15.43
CA ILE A 42 2.55 -13.69 14.74
C ILE A 42 2.46 -14.00 13.25
N GLN A 43 3.60 -14.31 12.63
CA GLN A 43 3.65 -14.64 11.21
C GLN A 43 2.79 -15.86 10.88
N ASP A 44 2.89 -16.92 11.66
CA ASP A 44 2.10 -18.16 11.47
C ASP A 44 0.58 -17.87 11.62
N VAL A 45 0.17 -17.05 12.61
CA VAL A 45 -1.23 -16.67 12.81
C VAL A 45 -1.74 -15.80 11.65
N VAL A 46 -0.97 -14.82 11.18
CA VAL A 46 -1.35 -13.97 10.07
C VAL A 46 -1.36 -14.75 8.74
N LEU A 47 -0.34 -15.59 8.48
CA LEU A 47 -0.25 -16.37 7.24
C LEU A 47 -1.20 -17.55 7.21
N SER A 48 -1.49 -18.24 8.35
CA SER A 48 -2.47 -19.35 8.40
C SER A 48 -3.87 -18.90 7.95
N ALA A 49 -4.09 -17.59 7.98
CA ALA A 49 -5.28 -16.98 7.44
C ALA A 49 -5.43 -17.14 5.91
N TYR A 50 -4.40 -17.59 5.20
CA TYR A 50 -4.40 -17.74 3.74
C TYR A 50 -4.48 -19.21 3.26
N ASP A 51 -4.37 -20.21 4.15
CA ASP A 51 -4.00 -21.59 3.75
C ASP A 51 -5.16 -22.58 3.64
N ASP A 52 -6.35 -22.34 4.19
CA ASP A 52 -7.38 -23.37 4.31
C ASP A 52 -8.59 -23.25 3.35
N GLY A 53 -8.53 -22.27 2.41
CA GLY A 53 -9.59 -22.06 1.42
C GLY A 53 -10.89 -21.48 2.00
N SER A 54 -10.98 -21.29 3.31
CA SER A 54 -12.04 -20.51 3.97
C SER A 54 -11.74 -19.02 3.86
N PRO A 55 -12.73 -18.12 3.89
CA PRO A 55 -12.50 -16.71 4.03
C PRO A 55 -11.73 -16.47 5.33
N SER A 56 -10.43 -16.18 5.24
CA SER A 56 -9.63 -15.92 6.43
C SER A 56 -10.10 -14.64 7.10
N PRO A 57 -9.94 -14.48 8.43
CA PRO A 57 -10.24 -13.22 9.12
C PRO A 57 -9.57 -12.02 8.45
N LEU A 58 -8.37 -12.20 7.90
CA LEU A 58 -7.66 -11.16 7.17
C LEU A 58 -8.37 -10.77 5.87
N HIS A 59 -8.87 -11.74 5.09
CA HIS A 59 -9.67 -11.44 3.90
C HIS A 59 -10.98 -10.72 4.25
N LEU A 60 -11.60 -11.08 5.37
CA LEU A 60 -12.85 -10.45 5.80
C LEU A 60 -12.64 -8.99 6.22
N ILE A 61 -11.57 -8.67 6.95
CA ILE A 61 -11.27 -7.28 7.30
C ILE A 61 -10.81 -6.48 6.07
N GLU A 62 -10.00 -7.06 5.20
CA GLU A 62 -9.55 -6.41 3.97
C GLU A 62 -10.69 -6.11 3.00
N THR A 63 -11.78 -6.86 3.03
CA THR A 63 -12.98 -6.59 2.22
C THR A 63 -14.07 -5.83 2.97
N GLY A 64 -13.81 -5.41 4.21
CA GLY A 64 -14.80 -4.72 5.04
C GLY A 64 -15.99 -5.59 5.47
N SER A 65 -15.85 -6.93 5.37
CA SER A 65 -16.91 -7.90 5.72
C SER A 65 -17.05 -8.11 7.23
N VAL A 66 -16.08 -7.67 8.01
CA VAL A 66 -16.10 -7.64 9.48
C VAL A 66 -15.64 -6.26 9.96
N THR A 67 -16.07 -5.90 11.14
CA THR A 67 -15.60 -4.66 11.80
C THR A 67 -14.19 -4.82 12.34
N LEU A 68 -13.53 -3.71 12.62
CA LEU A 68 -12.19 -3.73 13.23
C LEU A 68 -12.21 -4.41 14.59
N ASP A 69 -13.21 -4.13 15.43
CA ASP A 69 -13.33 -4.73 16.77
C ASP A 69 -13.50 -6.26 16.70
N GLU A 70 -14.32 -6.76 15.75
CA GLU A 70 -14.48 -8.20 15.51
C GLU A 70 -13.17 -8.83 15.04
N PHE A 71 -12.45 -8.18 14.13
CA PHE A 71 -11.16 -8.66 13.65
C PHE A 71 -10.11 -8.66 14.76
N GLU A 72 -10.01 -7.59 15.54
CA GLU A 72 -9.07 -7.48 16.67
C GLU A 72 -9.34 -8.55 17.73
N ALA A 73 -10.61 -8.81 18.05
CA ALA A 73 -11.00 -9.87 18.98
C ALA A 73 -10.59 -11.27 18.49
N GLU A 74 -10.85 -11.56 17.21
CA GLU A 74 -10.50 -12.84 16.58
C GLU A 74 -8.98 -13.03 16.49
N LEU A 75 -8.24 -11.99 16.10
CA LEU A 75 -6.79 -12.03 16.01
C LEU A 75 -6.16 -12.21 17.40
N ALA A 76 -6.60 -11.44 18.39
CA ALA A 76 -6.12 -11.53 19.77
C ALA A 76 -6.38 -12.92 20.38
N ALA A 77 -7.53 -13.54 20.07
CA ALA A 77 -7.87 -14.89 20.52
C ALA A 77 -6.88 -15.96 20.03
N ARG A 78 -6.21 -15.73 18.90
CA ARG A 78 -5.21 -16.63 18.29
C ARG A 78 -3.79 -16.34 18.77
N LEU A 79 -3.51 -15.11 19.19
CA LEU A 79 -2.19 -14.69 19.67
C LEU A 79 -1.96 -15.09 21.14
N ARG A 80 -0.72 -15.38 21.49
CA ARG A 80 -0.28 -15.65 22.87
C ARG A 80 1.08 -15.00 23.12
N THR A 81 1.26 -14.48 24.32
CA THR A 81 2.59 -14.08 24.78
C THR A 81 3.50 -15.30 24.92
N ARG A 82 4.82 -15.11 25.01
CA ARG A 82 5.78 -16.20 25.23
C ARG A 82 5.51 -16.99 26.50
N ALA A 83 4.93 -16.34 27.52
CA ALA A 83 4.49 -16.98 28.75
C ALA A 83 3.12 -17.69 28.62
N GLY A 84 2.48 -17.68 27.45
CA GLY A 84 1.16 -18.30 27.21
C GLY A 84 -0.02 -17.41 27.61
N GLY A 85 0.22 -16.17 27.99
CA GLY A 85 -0.82 -15.20 28.36
C GLY A 85 -1.65 -14.74 27.13
N ALA A 86 -2.87 -14.24 27.42
CA ALA A 86 -3.73 -13.63 26.43
C ALA A 86 -3.17 -12.26 25.96
N VAL A 87 -3.48 -11.90 24.71
CA VAL A 87 -3.14 -10.59 24.15
C VAL A 87 -4.38 -9.69 24.18
N GLU A 88 -4.20 -8.43 24.56
CA GLU A 88 -5.29 -7.44 24.58
C GLU A 88 -5.81 -7.18 23.17
N ALA A 89 -7.12 -7.29 22.96
CA ALA A 89 -7.73 -7.09 21.65
C ALA A 89 -7.85 -5.59 21.30
N ALA A 90 -8.30 -4.77 22.24
CA ALA A 90 -8.59 -3.37 21.97
C ALA A 90 -7.36 -2.61 21.42
N GLY A 91 -7.47 -2.07 20.21
CA GLY A 91 -6.42 -1.35 19.53
C GLY A 91 -5.23 -2.22 19.11
N LEU A 92 -5.41 -3.52 18.93
CA LEU A 92 -4.37 -4.47 18.54
C LEU A 92 -3.75 -4.09 17.18
N VAL A 93 -4.58 -3.81 16.17
CA VAL A 93 -4.12 -3.40 14.84
C VAL A 93 -3.30 -2.11 14.93
N ARG A 94 -3.77 -1.11 15.68
CA ARG A 94 -3.02 0.14 15.90
C ARG A 94 -1.65 -0.13 16.53
N ARG A 95 -1.56 -1.05 17.51
CA ARG A 95 -0.28 -1.43 18.14
C ARG A 95 0.64 -2.17 17.16
N MET A 96 0.09 -3.03 16.32
CA MET A 96 0.86 -3.75 15.29
C MET A 96 1.49 -2.81 14.27
N PHE A 97 0.79 -1.74 13.89
CA PHE A 97 1.25 -0.76 12.91
C PHE A 97 1.96 0.45 13.53
N ALA A 98 2.07 0.56 14.85
CA ALA A 98 2.67 1.72 15.54
C ALA A 98 4.14 1.99 15.16
N GLY A 99 4.87 0.98 14.70
CA GLY A 99 6.24 1.10 14.22
C GLY A 99 6.37 1.54 12.76
N ALA A 100 5.27 1.59 12.00
CA ALA A 100 5.29 2.05 10.62
C ALA A 100 5.41 3.58 10.58
N THR A 101 6.46 4.08 9.92
CA THR A 101 6.70 5.51 9.74
C THR A 101 6.65 5.86 8.26
N PRO A 102 6.23 7.09 7.88
CA PRO A 102 6.18 7.51 6.49
C PRO A 102 7.55 7.44 5.81
N ASP A 103 7.60 6.88 4.59
CA ASP A 103 8.75 7.04 3.69
C ASP A 103 8.61 8.37 2.96
N THR A 104 9.34 9.39 3.45
CA THR A 104 9.26 10.76 2.90
C THR A 104 9.74 10.83 1.46
N ARG A 105 10.68 9.98 1.05
CA ARG A 105 11.21 9.95 -0.32
C ARG A 105 10.19 9.39 -1.32
N MET A 106 9.48 8.33 -0.93
CA MET A 106 8.39 7.80 -1.75
C MET A 106 7.22 8.78 -1.83
N LEU A 107 6.90 9.47 -0.73
CA LEU A 107 5.89 10.53 -0.73
C LEU A 107 6.28 11.70 -1.64
N ASP A 108 7.56 12.10 -1.63
CA ASP A 108 8.08 13.14 -2.53
C ASP A 108 8.06 12.69 -4.00
N ALA A 109 8.30 11.40 -4.27
CA ALA A 109 8.16 10.85 -5.61
C ALA A 109 6.71 10.97 -6.14
N VAL A 110 5.71 10.67 -5.30
CA VAL A 110 4.29 10.84 -5.65
C VAL A 110 3.99 12.33 -5.93
N ARG A 111 4.46 13.25 -5.09
CA ARG A 111 4.30 14.71 -5.31
C ARG A 111 4.89 15.13 -6.64
N ARG A 112 6.15 14.75 -6.93
CA ARG A 112 6.82 15.06 -8.21
C ARG A 112 6.07 14.50 -9.41
N ALA A 113 5.58 13.26 -9.33
CA ALA A 113 4.77 12.69 -10.39
C ALA A 113 3.53 13.54 -10.67
N ARG A 114 2.81 13.94 -9.60
CA ARG A 114 1.63 14.80 -9.69
C ARG A 114 1.96 16.18 -10.27
N ASP A 115 2.99 16.83 -9.75
CA ASP A 115 3.43 18.17 -10.19
C ASP A 115 3.89 18.17 -11.66
N SER A 116 4.35 17.02 -12.15
CA SER A 116 4.72 16.80 -13.56
C SER A 116 3.52 16.49 -14.46
N GLY A 117 2.31 16.49 -13.93
CA GLY A 117 1.07 16.24 -14.68
C GLY A 117 0.66 14.79 -14.81
N LEU A 118 1.35 13.85 -14.14
CA LEU A 118 0.88 12.46 -14.04
C LEU A 118 -0.32 12.38 -13.10
N ARG A 119 -1.27 11.50 -13.43
CA ARG A 119 -2.31 11.10 -12.47
C ARG A 119 -1.68 10.26 -11.37
N THR A 120 -2.06 10.51 -10.13
CA THR A 120 -1.55 9.76 -8.98
C THR A 120 -2.68 9.07 -8.23
N ALA A 121 -2.45 7.84 -7.76
CA ALA A 121 -3.47 7.11 -7.03
C ALA A 121 -2.89 6.22 -5.92
N LEU A 122 -3.72 5.99 -4.90
CA LEU A 122 -3.46 5.04 -3.83
C LEU A 122 -4.34 3.80 -4.02
N LEU A 123 -3.74 2.60 -4.00
CA LEU A 123 -4.43 1.31 -4.07
C LEU A 123 -3.98 0.43 -2.91
N SER A 124 -4.76 0.36 -1.84
CA SER A 124 -4.33 -0.29 -0.59
C SER A 124 -5.31 -1.36 -0.09
N ASN A 125 -4.76 -2.51 0.35
CA ASN A 125 -5.49 -3.43 1.20
C ASN A 125 -5.47 -2.90 2.64
N SER A 126 -6.65 -2.74 3.24
CA SER A 126 -6.79 -2.14 4.57
C SER A 126 -7.11 -3.18 5.65
N TRP A 127 -6.59 -2.95 6.85
CA TRP A 127 -7.02 -3.65 8.06
C TRP A 127 -7.89 -2.70 8.91
N GLY A 128 -8.94 -2.18 8.32
CA GLY A 128 -9.84 -1.21 8.92
C GLY A 128 -10.23 -0.10 7.97
N ASN A 129 -10.61 1.05 8.51
CA ASN A 129 -11.08 2.18 7.73
C ASN A 129 -9.95 3.19 7.40
N ARG A 130 -10.29 4.20 6.61
CA ARG A 130 -9.41 5.29 6.17
C ARG A 130 -8.76 6.06 7.33
N GLU A 131 -9.37 6.14 8.49
CA GLU A 131 -8.85 6.87 9.67
C GLU A 131 -7.54 6.29 10.21
N GLN A 132 -7.24 5.03 9.89
CA GLN A 132 -6.01 4.35 10.32
C GLN A 132 -4.79 4.71 9.49
N TYR A 133 -5.02 5.28 8.31
CA TYR A 133 -3.94 5.84 7.50
C TYR A 133 -3.56 7.20 8.07
N GLY A 134 -2.37 7.36 8.63
CA GLY A 134 -1.89 8.58 9.28
C GLY A 134 -1.77 9.83 8.37
N PHE A 135 -2.43 9.86 7.21
CA PHE A 135 -2.39 10.98 6.27
C PHE A 135 -3.62 11.87 6.38
N ALA A 136 -3.40 13.09 6.82
CA ALA A 136 -4.42 14.14 6.80
C ALA A 136 -4.73 14.69 5.38
N HIS A 137 -4.01 14.25 4.31
CA HIS A 137 -3.99 14.96 3.02
C HIS A 137 -4.02 14.03 1.80
N PHE A 138 -4.81 12.95 1.82
CA PHE A 138 -4.99 12.11 0.64
C PHE A 138 -5.38 12.91 -0.61
N ASP A 139 -6.28 13.87 -0.45
CA ASP A 139 -6.82 14.67 -1.56
C ASP A 139 -5.77 15.58 -2.23
N THR A 140 -4.69 15.90 -1.54
CA THR A 140 -3.59 16.71 -2.10
C THR A 140 -2.53 15.88 -2.81
N LEU A 141 -2.47 14.57 -2.54
CA LEU A 141 -1.48 13.66 -3.12
C LEU A 141 -2.04 12.82 -4.25
N PHE A 142 -3.33 12.48 -4.19
CA PHE A 142 -3.92 11.48 -5.08
C PHE A 142 -5.17 12.02 -5.78
N ASP A 143 -5.28 11.68 -7.07
CA ASP A 143 -6.47 11.93 -7.88
C ASP A 143 -7.54 10.85 -7.65
N ALA A 144 -7.11 9.64 -7.27
CA ALA A 144 -7.98 8.53 -6.90
C ALA A 144 -7.43 7.77 -5.69
N VAL A 145 -8.32 7.31 -4.81
CA VAL A 145 -7.98 6.51 -3.63
C VAL A 145 -8.93 5.33 -3.57
N VAL A 146 -8.37 4.11 -3.67
CA VAL A 146 -9.13 2.86 -3.54
C VAL A 146 -8.57 2.10 -2.33
N ILE A 147 -9.40 1.97 -1.30
CA ILE A 147 -9.12 1.22 -0.08
C ILE A 147 -10.03 -0.01 -0.07
N SER A 148 -9.45 -1.18 0.02
CA SER A 148 -10.13 -2.47 -0.17
C SER A 148 -11.38 -2.63 0.73
N GLY A 149 -11.28 -2.26 2.00
CA GLY A 149 -12.39 -2.33 2.96
C GLY A 149 -13.56 -1.40 2.66
N GLU A 150 -13.35 -0.34 1.85
CA GLU A 150 -14.41 0.58 1.44
C GLU A 150 -15.16 0.09 0.19
N VAL A 151 -14.49 -0.74 -0.64
CA VAL A 151 -15.02 -1.15 -1.96
C VAL A 151 -15.40 -2.63 -2.03
N GLY A 152 -15.10 -3.42 -0.99
CA GLY A 152 -15.39 -4.86 -0.95
C GLY A 152 -14.54 -5.71 -1.91
N LEU A 153 -13.46 -5.15 -2.44
CA LEU A 153 -12.51 -5.79 -3.33
C LEU A 153 -11.11 -5.69 -2.73
N ARG A 154 -10.22 -6.65 -3.01
CA ARG A 154 -8.86 -6.64 -2.47
C ARG A 154 -7.82 -7.04 -3.51
N LYS A 155 -6.58 -6.62 -3.34
CA LYS A 155 -5.44 -7.20 -4.05
C LYS A 155 -5.19 -8.62 -3.52
N PRO A 156 -4.85 -9.61 -4.36
CA PRO A 156 -4.53 -9.51 -5.79
C PRO A 156 -5.71 -9.76 -6.73
N ASP A 157 -6.96 -9.60 -6.32
CA ASP A 157 -8.12 -9.85 -7.17
C ASP A 157 -8.17 -8.85 -8.33
N ARG A 158 -8.40 -9.35 -9.55
CA ARG A 158 -8.44 -8.55 -10.78
C ARG A 158 -9.34 -7.32 -10.68
N GLY A 159 -10.50 -7.47 -10.01
CA GLY A 159 -11.54 -6.44 -9.94
C GLY A 159 -11.09 -5.13 -9.29
N ILE A 160 -10.15 -5.16 -8.32
CA ILE A 160 -9.69 -3.94 -7.64
C ILE A 160 -8.78 -3.09 -8.54
N TYR A 161 -7.97 -3.71 -9.40
CA TYR A 161 -7.12 -3.00 -10.36
C TYR A 161 -7.96 -2.38 -11.48
N GLU A 162 -8.97 -3.11 -11.98
CA GLU A 162 -9.94 -2.58 -12.95
C GLU A 162 -10.75 -1.43 -12.37
N LEU A 163 -11.14 -1.50 -11.09
CA LEU A 163 -11.78 -0.39 -10.37
C LEU A 163 -10.85 0.81 -10.32
N MET A 164 -9.58 0.62 -9.91
CA MET A 164 -8.59 1.70 -9.84
C MET A 164 -8.45 2.41 -11.19
N CYS A 165 -8.33 1.68 -12.30
CA CYS A 165 -8.23 2.27 -13.63
C CYS A 165 -9.47 3.12 -13.98
N ARG A 166 -10.67 2.66 -13.60
CA ARG A 166 -11.91 3.41 -13.83
C ARG A 166 -11.96 4.71 -13.01
N GLU A 167 -11.64 4.62 -11.71
CA GLU A 167 -11.63 5.79 -10.82
C GLU A 167 -10.60 6.84 -11.24
N LEU A 168 -9.44 6.36 -11.70
CA LEU A 168 -8.36 7.23 -12.17
C LEU A 168 -8.62 7.79 -13.58
N GLY A 169 -9.47 7.11 -14.37
CA GLY A 169 -9.75 7.49 -15.76
C GLY A 169 -8.57 7.22 -16.71
N VAL A 170 -7.70 6.26 -16.38
CA VAL A 170 -6.49 5.91 -17.13
C VAL A 170 -6.50 4.43 -17.47
N PRO A 171 -6.19 4.03 -18.73
CA PRO A 171 -6.10 2.62 -19.09
C PRO A 171 -4.92 1.94 -18.38
N ALA A 172 -5.05 0.65 -18.05
CA ALA A 172 -4.06 -0.09 -17.29
C ALA A 172 -2.65 -0.04 -17.91
N GLN A 173 -2.56 -0.06 -19.25
CA GLN A 173 -1.29 -0.04 -19.99
C GLN A 173 -0.51 1.27 -19.83
N GLU A 174 -1.16 2.32 -19.36
CA GLU A 174 -0.57 3.62 -19.07
C GLU A 174 -0.31 3.85 -17.58
N CYS A 175 -0.59 2.85 -16.73
CA CYS A 175 -0.38 2.91 -15.29
C CYS A 175 0.93 2.19 -14.91
N VAL A 176 1.75 2.85 -14.10
CA VAL A 176 2.81 2.21 -13.31
C VAL A 176 2.24 1.93 -11.92
N PHE A 177 2.36 0.69 -11.42
CA PHE A 177 1.90 0.27 -10.11
C PHE A 177 3.07 -0.19 -9.23
N VAL A 178 3.21 0.41 -8.05
CA VAL A 178 4.26 0.11 -7.06
C VAL A 178 3.65 -0.60 -5.85
N ASP A 179 4.17 -1.78 -5.50
CA ASP A 179 3.69 -2.58 -4.36
C ASP A 179 4.83 -3.46 -3.84
N ASP A 180 4.90 -3.74 -2.55
CA ASP A 180 5.93 -4.58 -1.92
C ASP A 180 5.60 -6.07 -1.98
N ILE A 181 4.38 -6.44 -2.38
CA ILE A 181 3.93 -7.83 -2.48
C ILE A 181 3.98 -8.31 -3.94
N GLY A 182 4.90 -9.23 -4.23
CA GLY A 182 5.08 -9.74 -5.59
C GLY A 182 3.82 -10.38 -6.21
N ALA A 183 2.87 -10.90 -5.42
CA ALA A 183 1.60 -11.41 -5.91
C ALA A 183 0.72 -10.28 -6.47
N ASN A 184 0.71 -9.11 -5.82
CA ASN A 184 -0.02 -7.94 -6.26
C ASN A 184 0.57 -7.39 -7.57
N ILE A 185 1.89 -7.37 -7.69
CA ILE A 185 2.60 -6.96 -8.92
C ILE A 185 2.24 -7.87 -10.09
N ARG A 186 2.21 -9.20 -9.89
CA ARG A 186 1.82 -10.13 -10.96
C ARG A 186 0.37 -9.91 -11.40
N ALA A 187 -0.55 -9.75 -10.44
CA ALA A 187 -1.96 -9.52 -10.75
C ALA A 187 -2.19 -8.16 -11.46
N ALA A 188 -1.43 -7.12 -11.10
CA ALA A 188 -1.43 -5.85 -11.82
C ALA A 188 -0.95 -6.02 -13.28
N ALA A 189 0.11 -6.80 -13.49
CA ALA A 189 0.61 -7.11 -14.84
C ALA A 189 -0.42 -7.89 -15.67
N ASP A 190 -1.20 -8.80 -15.06
CA ASP A 190 -2.27 -9.57 -15.72
C ASP A 190 -3.42 -8.68 -16.22
N VAL A 191 -3.62 -7.50 -15.64
CA VAL A 191 -4.57 -6.50 -16.16
C VAL A 191 -3.93 -5.50 -17.13
N GLY A 192 -2.60 -5.55 -17.29
CA GLY A 192 -1.84 -4.73 -18.23
C GLY A 192 -1.08 -3.55 -17.63
N MET A 193 -1.06 -3.38 -16.31
CA MET A 193 -0.24 -2.36 -15.65
C MET A 193 1.25 -2.71 -15.73
N CYS A 194 2.12 -1.70 -15.69
CA CYS A 194 3.55 -1.88 -15.49
C CYS A 194 3.83 -1.97 -13.98
N GLY A 195 4.14 -3.18 -13.47
CA GLY A 195 4.40 -3.40 -12.05
C GLY A 195 5.85 -3.10 -11.68
N VAL A 196 6.06 -2.37 -10.59
CA VAL A 196 7.34 -2.13 -9.92
C VAL A 196 7.31 -2.77 -8.55
N HIS A 197 8.13 -3.79 -8.33
CA HIS A 197 8.19 -4.49 -7.05
C HIS A 197 9.08 -3.72 -6.08
N HIS A 198 8.44 -3.07 -5.10
CA HIS A 198 9.15 -2.30 -4.09
C HIS A 198 9.86 -3.23 -3.10
N THR A 199 11.16 -3.17 -3.06
CA THR A 199 12.00 -3.89 -2.08
C THR A 199 12.93 -2.94 -1.32
N ASP A 200 13.20 -1.79 -1.90
CA ASP A 200 14.07 -0.73 -1.38
C ASP A 200 13.74 0.58 -2.09
N THR A 201 13.69 1.67 -1.34
CA THR A 201 13.32 2.99 -1.86
C THR A 201 14.26 3.48 -2.97
N ASP A 202 15.59 3.31 -2.82
CA ASP A 202 16.55 3.75 -3.85
C ASP A 202 16.41 2.97 -5.15
N VAL A 203 16.14 1.67 -5.06
CA VAL A 203 15.91 0.81 -6.23
C VAL A 203 14.63 1.25 -6.95
N THR A 204 13.55 1.41 -6.19
CA THR A 204 12.25 1.82 -6.74
C THR A 204 12.31 3.19 -7.41
N LEU A 205 12.94 4.18 -6.77
CA LEU A 205 13.05 5.52 -7.34
C LEU A 205 13.83 5.52 -8.67
N ARG A 206 14.93 4.76 -8.78
CA ARG A 206 15.67 4.62 -10.05
C ARG A 206 14.83 3.94 -11.14
N GLU A 207 14.05 2.93 -10.78
CA GLU A 207 13.16 2.26 -11.72
C GLU A 207 12.06 3.21 -12.21
N LEU A 208 11.44 3.97 -11.31
CA LEU A 208 10.47 5.02 -11.64
C LEU A 208 11.08 6.11 -12.53
N GLU A 209 12.31 6.56 -12.27
CA GLU A 209 13.03 7.49 -13.17
C GLU A 209 13.14 6.95 -14.59
N SER A 210 13.51 5.67 -14.71
CA SER A 210 13.65 5.01 -16.01
C SER A 210 12.31 4.89 -16.76
N LEU A 211 11.22 4.61 -16.04
CA LEU A 211 9.89 4.39 -16.63
C LEU A 211 9.19 5.70 -16.98
N LEU A 212 9.27 6.69 -16.08
CA LEU A 212 8.48 7.93 -16.15
C LEU A 212 9.27 9.12 -16.73
N GLY A 213 10.60 9.00 -16.79
CA GLY A 213 11.47 10.08 -17.30
C GLY A 213 11.56 11.29 -16.36
N LEU A 214 11.24 11.13 -15.08
CA LEU A 214 11.24 12.19 -14.06
C LEU A 214 12.37 11.96 -13.05
N PRO A 215 13.02 13.03 -12.52
CA PRO A 215 14.14 12.90 -11.58
C PRO A 215 13.63 12.63 -10.15
N PHE A 216 13.43 11.38 -9.77
CA PHE A 216 12.96 10.98 -8.44
C PHE A 216 14.06 10.84 -7.39
N THR A 217 15.33 10.66 -7.79
CA THR A 217 16.46 10.48 -6.88
C THR A 217 17.09 11.80 -6.43
N ALA A 218 16.80 12.92 -7.09
CA ALA A 218 17.24 14.23 -6.67
C ALA A 218 16.46 14.72 -5.43
N ASP A 219 17.05 15.58 -4.58
CA ASP A 219 16.35 16.19 -3.46
C ASP A 219 15.12 16.99 -3.95
N TYR A 220 13.97 16.78 -3.30
CA TYR A 220 12.75 17.52 -3.63
C TYR A 220 12.80 18.91 -3.02
N SER A 221 12.63 19.94 -3.86
CA SER A 221 12.38 21.32 -3.43
C SER A 221 10.99 21.76 -3.95
N PRO A 222 10.06 22.13 -3.06
CA PRO A 222 8.72 22.61 -3.48
C PRO A 222 8.75 23.84 -4.38
N SER A 223 9.91 24.55 -4.48
CA SER A 223 10.10 25.70 -5.36
C SER A 223 10.32 25.32 -6.83
N ASP A 224 10.49 24.03 -7.14
CA ASP A 224 10.71 23.56 -8.52
C ASP A 224 9.39 23.26 -9.26
N ALA A 225 8.25 23.31 -8.55
CA ALA A 225 6.94 23.34 -9.18
C ALA A 225 6.77 24.67 -9.92
N ALA A 226 6.83 24.63 -11.25
CA ALA A 226 6.64 25.82 -12.08
C ALA A 226 5.31 26.48 -11.73
N ASP A 227 5.37 27.76 -11.34
CA ASP A 227 4.21 28.63 -11.16
C ASP A 227 3.46 28.66 -12.52
N PRO A 228 2.23 28.17 -12.63
CA PRO A 228 1.49 28.26 -13.87
C PRO A 228 1.04 29.72 -14.05
N THR A 229 1.83 30.49 -14.82
CA THR A 229 1.43 31.82 -15.33
C THR A 229 0.33 31.69 -16.37
#